data_f2c93a82918bd5145711c5ec37c5552f
#
_entry.id   f2c93a82918bd5145711c5ec37c5552f
#
_cell.length_a   1.000
_cell.length_b   1.000
_cell.length_c   1.000
_cell.angle_alpha   90.00
_cell.angle_beta   90.00
_cell.angle_gamma   90.00
#
_symmetry.space_group_name_H-M   'P 1'
#
loop_
_entity.id
_entity.type
_entity.pdbx_description
1 polymer ?
#
loop_
_entity_poly.entity_id
_entity_poly.type
_entity_poly.pdbx_seq_one_letter_code
_entity_poly.pdbx_strand_id
1 'polypeptide(L)'
;IMAILVTGGCGYIGSHTVVELIKNGYGVVIVDNLYNSDISAVDNIEKITGVRPVFYNCDIRDRDGLENIFAKEDIEAVIHFAGLKAVGESVREPIRYYTNNLESTLTLIEVMTEFSVKKIVFSSSATVYGVAKEMPLKEGMPIGAINPYGRTKLFIEEILRDLYISDNEWS
;
A
#
# COMPACT_ATOMS: atom_id res chain seq x y z
N ILE A 1 14.77 5.44 15.64
CA ILE A 1 13.51 4.73 16.00
C ILE A 1 13.03 4.09 14.72
N MET A 2 12.94 2.76 14.72
CA MET A 2 12.36 2.00 13.61
C MET A 2 10.98 2.55 13.25
N ALA A 3 10.71 2.69 11.98
CA ALA A 3 9.50 3.32 11.47
C ALA A 3 8.69 2.39 10.56
N ILE A 4 7.38 2.62 10.50
CA ILE A 4 6.51 1.98 9.53
C ILE A 4 6.34 2.92 8.34
N LEU A 5 6.70 2.43 7.15
CA LEU A 5 6.42 3.13 5.90
C LEU A 5 4.95 2.91 5.52
N VAL A 6 4.22 3.99 5.28
CA VAL A 6 2.82 3.94 4.81
C VAL A 6 2.74 4.55 3.42
N THR A 7 2.56 3.69 2.42
CA THR A 7 2.36 4.16 1.05
C THR A 7 0.91 4.56 0.84
N GLY A 8 0.66 5.65 0.12
CA GLY A 8 -0.69 6.21 0.02
C GLY A 8 -1.21 6.79 1.34
N GLY A 9 -0.28 7.22 2.21
CA GLY A 9 -0.59 7.68 3.56
C GLY A 9 -1.34 9.01 3.63
N CYS A 10 -1.44 9.77 2.55
CA CYS A 10 -2.28 10.96 2.46
C CYS A 10 -3.71 10.66 1.98
N GLY A 11 -3.99 9.43 1.54
CA GLY A 11 -5.33 8.99 1.19
C GLY A 11 -6.23 8.80 2.41
N TYR A 12 -7.54 8.54 2.17
CA TYR A 12 -8.52 8.43 3.24
C TYR A 12 -8.17 7.33 4.27
N ILE A 13 -7.98 6.08 3.83
CA ILE A 13 -7.66 4.97 4.74
C ILE A 13 -6.23 5.15 5.30
N GLY A 14 -5.27 5.51 4.45
CA GLY A 14 -3.87 5.68 4.83
C GLY A 14 -3.71 6.72 5.95
N SER A 15 -4.31 7.89 5.82
CA SER A 15 -4.19 8.96 6.83
C SER A 15 -4.79 8.57 8.19
N HIS A 16 -5.91 7.85 8.20
CA HIS A 16 -6.49 7.33 9.44
C HIS A 16 -5.60 6.26 10.08
N THR A 17 -5.00 5.39 9.26
CA THR A 17 -4.05 4.38 9.75
C THR A 17 -2.81 5.05 10.35
N VAL A 18 -2.27 6.10 9.70
CA VAL A 18 -1.14 6.88 10.24
C VAL A 18 -1.47 7.48 11.61
N VAL A 19 -2.67 8.03 11.78
CA VAL A 19 -3.11 8.56 13.09
C VAL A 19 -3.08 7.47 14.16
N GLU A 20 -3.60 6.29 13.86
CA GLU A 20 -3.62 5.18 14.83
C GLU A 20 -2.22 4.63 15.11
N LEU A 21 -1.34 4.53 14.12
CA LEU A 21 0.05 4.13 14.32
C LEU A 21 0.78 5.10 15.27
N ILE A 22 0.67 6.41 15.04
CA ILE A 22 1.30 7.43 15.88
C ILE A 22 0.75 7.38 17.31
N LYS A 23 -0.58 7.25 17.50
CA LYS A 23 -1.20 7.12 18.82
C LYS A 23 -0.72 5.89 19.59
N ASN A 24 -0.33 4.83 18.88
CA ASN A 24 0.23 3.62 19.47
C ASN A 24 1.77 3.65 19.59
N GLY A 25 2.40 4.80 19.36
CA GLY A 25 3.83 5.02 19.62
C GLY A 25 4.77 4.59 18.49
N TYR A 26 4.25 4.28 17.29
CA TYR A 26 5.09 3.95 16.14
C TYR A 26 5.64 5.21 15.47
N GLY A 27 6.90 5.16 15.02
CA GLY A 27 7.43 6.08 14.03
C GLY A 27 6.76 5.83 12.67
N VAL A 28 6.42 6.87 11.93
CA VAL A 28 5.72 6.74 10.65
C VAL A 28 6.39 7.58 9.57
N VAL A 29 6.63 6.96 8.43
CA VAL A 29 7.06 7.60 7.19
C VAL A 29 5.95 7.45 6.15
N ILE A 30 5.46 8.55 5.61
CA ILE A 30 4.45 8.58 4.55
C ILE A 30 5.14 8.74 3.20
N VAL A 31 4.78 7.90 2.24
CA VAL A 31 5.10 8.06 0.81
C VAL A 31 3.81 8.18 0.02
N ASP A 32 3.62 9.30 -0.66
CA ASP A 32 2.42 9.56 -1.47
C ASP A 32 2.79 10.52 -2.61
N ASN A 33 2.31 10.29 -3.83
CA ASN A 33 2.56 11.16 -4.97
C ASN A 33 1.51 12.26 -5.12
N LEU A 34 0.56 12.34 -4.19
CA LEU A 34 -0.53 13.31 -4.15
C LEU A 34 -1.41 13.33 -5.42
N TYR A 35 -1.41 12.23 -6.19
CA TYR A 35 -2.23 12.14 -7.39
C TYR A 35 -3.73 12.21 -7.07
N ASN A 36 -4.15 11.61 -5.97
CA ASN A 36 -5.56 11.42 -5.56
C ASN A 36 -5.79 11.81 -4.09
N SER A 37 -4.84 12.55 -3.52
CA SER A 37 -4.79 12.97 -2.12
C SER A 37 -4.27 14.39 -2.03
N ASP A 38 -4.21 14.95 -0.83
CA ASP A 38 -3.76 16.31 -0.58
C ASP A 38 -2.79 16.34 0.62
N ILE A 39 -1.77 17.19 0.52
CA ILE A 39 -0.75 17.36 1.56
C ILE A 39 -1.34 17.81 2.91
N SER A 40 -2.50 18.44 2.90
CA SER A 40 -3.20 18.84 4.13
C SER A 40 -3.53 17.65 5.05
N ALA A 41 -3.51 16.41 4.52
CA ALA A 41 -3.63 15.21 5.33
C ALA A 41 -2.51 15.13 6.39
N VAL A 42 -1.27 15.48 6.04
CA VAL A 42 -0.12 15.51 6.97
C VAL A 42 -0.35 16.55 8.07
N ASP A 43 -0.81 17.75 7.72
CA ASP A 43 -1.11 18.80 8.68
C ASP A 43 -2.26 18.40 9.63
N ASN A 44 -3.26 17.69 9.12
CA ASN A 44 -4.37 17.21 9.91
C ASN A 44 -3.95 16.06 10.86
N ILE A 45 -3.10 15.15 10.41
CA ILE A 45 -2.49 14.13 11.28
C ILE A 45 -1.75 14.79 12.44
N GLU A 46 -0.92 15.79 12.17
CA GLU A 46 -0.22 16.53 13.20
C GLU A 46 -1.16 17.20 14.20
N LYS A 47 -2.22 17.87 13.73
CA LYS A 47 -3.23 18.47 14.59
C LYS A 47 -3.94 17.46 15.51
N ILE A 48 -4.18 16.24 15.02
CA ILE A 48 -4.88 15.19 15.78
C ILE A 48 -3.96 14.50 16.78
N THR A 49 -2.70 14.25 16.41
CA THR A 49 -1.78 13.42 17.17
C THR A 49 -0.75 14.22 17.98
N GLY A 50 -0.53 15.48 17.62
CA GLY A 50 0.57 16.30 18.15
C GLY A 50 1.94 15.94 17.55
N VAL A 51 1.99 14.99 16.61
CA VAL A 51 3.24 14.53 15.96
C VAL A 51 3.11 14.68 14.45
N ARG A 52 4.07 15.37 13.84
CA ARG A 52 4.16 15.45 12.38
C ARG A 52 4.88 14.22 11.82
N PRO A 53 4.22 13.36 11.01
CA PRO A 53 4.91 12.25 10.36
C PRO A 53 5.91 12.76 9.33
N VAL A 54 6.97 11.97 9.08
CA VAL A 54 7.87 12.21 7.96
C VAL A 54 7.09 11.99 6.66
N PHE A 55 7.23 12.88 5.70
CA PHE A 55 6.52 12.83 4.43
C PHE A 55 7.46 12.98 3.24
N TYR A 56 7.30 12.08 2.27
CA TYR A 56 7.97 12.13 0.98
C TYR A 56 6.93 12.18 -0.15
N ASN A 57 6.98 13.25 -0.97
CA ASN A 57 6.23 13.30 -2.22
C ASN A 57 7.00 12.47 -3.25
N CYS A 58 6.63 11.21 -3.42
CA CYS A 58 7.31 10.27 -4.29
C CYS A 58 6.29 9.30 -4.91
N ASP A 59 6.44 9.04 -6.20
CA ASP A 59 5.73 7.94 -6.87
C ASP A 59 6.44 6.62 -6.53
N ILE A 60 5.71 5.61 -6.08
CA ILE A 60 6.30 4.33 -5.66
C ILE A 60 6.95 3.58 -6.84
N ARG A 61 6.62 3.95 -8.08
CA ARG A 61 7.29 3.42 -9.29
C ARG A 61 8.65 4.07 -9.53
N ASP A 62 8.95 5.18 -8.84
CA ASP A 62 10.28 5.79 -8.84
C ASP A 62 11.21 5.01 -7.90
N ARG A 63 11.92 4.03 -8.46
CA ARG A 63 12.83 3.15 -7.73
C ARG A 63 13.90 3.95 -6.99
N ASP A 64 14.57 4.87 -7.68
CA ASP A 64 15.66 5.68 -7.10
C ASP A 64 15.14 6.52 -5.93
N GLY A 65 13.93 7.08 -6.09
CA GLY A 65 13.24 7.81 -5.03
C GLY A 65 12.97 6.95 -3.80
N LEU A 66 12.47 5.72 -3.99
CA LEU A 66 12.23 4.78 -2.90
C LEU A 66 13.53 4.34 -2.22
N GLU A 67 14.56 3.97 -2.98
CA GLU A 67 15.88 3.58 -2.43
C GLU A 67 16.46 4.69 -1.55
N ASN A 68 16.35 5.94 -1.98
CA ASN A 68 16.79 7.09 -1.20
C ASN A 68 16.00 7.25 0.11
N ILE A 69 14.71 6.92 0.13
CA ILE A 69 13.87 6.94 1.34
C ILE A 69 14.31 5.82 2.28
N PHE A 70 14.41 4.58 1.80
CA PHE A 70 14.85 3.44 2.61
C PHE A 70 16.27 3.60 3.16
N ALA A 71 17.16 4.27 2.43
CA ALA A 71 18.52 4.56 2.89
C ALA A 71 18.57 5.62 4.01
N LYS A 72 17.58 6.52 4.08
CA LYS A 72 17.52 7.59 5.08
C LYS A 72 16.76 7.23 6.33
N GLU A 73 15.71 6.41 6.16
CA GLU A 73 14.77 6.08 7.22
C GLU A 73 15.00 4.64 7.69
N ASP A 74 14.94 4.42 8.98
CA ASP A 74 15.07 3.10 9.62
C ASP A 74 13.72 2.36 9.55
N ILE A 75 13.40 1.84 8.35
CA ILE A 75 12.10 1.21 8.05
C ILE A 75 12.14 -0.26 8.46
N GLU A 76 11.18 -0.70 9.29
CA GLU A 76 11.05 -2.10 9.71
C GLU A 76 9.89 -2.85 9.04
N ALA A 77 8.87 -2.12 8.59
CA ALA A 77 7.67 -2.70 7.97
C ALA A 77 7.01 -1.69 7.03
N VAL A 78 6.20 -2.21 6.11
CA VAL A 78 5.43 -1.41 5.15
C VAL A 78 3.95 -1.70 5.27
N ILE A 79 3.12 -0.65 5.23
CA ILE A 79 1.68 -0.77 4.99
C ILE A 79 1.37 -0.15 3.63
N HIS A 80 0.92 -0.98 2.71
CA HIS A 80 0.77 -0.60 1.31
C HIS A 80 -0.69 -0.31 0.95
N PHE A 81 -1.05 0.99 0.91
CA PHE A 81 -2.37 1.48 0.46
C PHE A 81 -2.34 2.07 -0.95
N ALA A 82 -1.18 2.52 -1.41
CA ALA A 82 -1.08 3.21 -2.70
C ALA A 82 -1.60 2.35 -3.86
N GLY A 83 -2.32 3.00 -4.76
CA GLY A 83 -2.86 2.38 -5.97
C GLY A 83 -4.13 3.06 -6.45
N LEU A 84 -4.39 2.94 -7.75
CA LEU A 84 -5.64 3.37 -8.36
C LEU A 84 -6.77 2.44 -7.92
N LYS A 85 -7.95 3.00 -7.55
CA LYS A 85 -9.02 2.25 -6.87
C LYS A 85 -10.42 2.42 -7.46
N ALA A 86 -10.59 3.21 -8.52
CA ALA A 86 -11.90 3.48 -9.10
C ALA A 86 -12.31 2.35 -10.08
N VAL A 87 -13.23 1.48 -9.65
CA VAL A 87 -13.67 0.30 -10.43
C VAL A 87 -14.13 0.68 -11.84
N GLY A 88 -15.00 1.69 -11.97
CA GLY A 88 -15.51 2.13 -13.28
C GLY A 88 -14.41 2.68 -14.20
N GLU A 89 -13.43 3.39 -13.67
CA GLU A 89 -12.27 3.86 -14.42
C GLU A 89 -11.41 2.69 -14.89
N SER A 90 -11.20 1.67 -14.04
CA SER A 90 -10.40 0.50 -14.38
C SER A 90 -10.93 -0.25 -15.60
N VAL A 91 -12.25 -0.25 -15.80
CA VAL A 91 -12.89 -0.88 -16.98
C VAL A 91 -12.61 -0.07 -18.26
N ARG A 92 -12.56 1.25 -18.16
CA ARG A 92 -12.26 2.13 -19.30
C ARG A 92 -10.78 2.20 -19.63
N GLU A 93 -9.93 2.14 -18.60
CA GLU A 93 -8.47 2.31 -18.71
C GLU A 93 -7.70 1.13 -18.08
N PRO A 94 -7.93 -0.12 -18.52
CA PRO A 94 -7.41 -1.30 -17.83
C PRO A 94 -5.88 -1.32 -17.78
N ILE A 95 -5.21 -0.97 -18.86
CA ILE A 95 -3.73 -0.98 -18.93
C ILE A 95 -3.14 -0.04 -17.89
N ARG A 96 -3.71 1.17 -17.74
CA ARG A 96 -3.27 2.14 -16.72
C ARG A 96 -3.36 1.55 -15.31
N TYR A 97 -4.43 0.80 -15.01
CA TYR A 97 -4.61 0.14 -13.70
C TYR A 97 -3.62 -0.98 -13.48
N TYR A 98 -3.42 -1.85 -14.47
CA TYR A 98 -2.42 -2.91 -14.35
C TYR A 98 -1.01 -2.33 -14.21
N THR A 99 -0.61 -1.40 -15.08
CA THR A 99 0.71 -0.77 -15.00
C THR A 99 0.90 -0.10 -13.65
N ASN A 100 0.00 0.81 -13.25
CA ASN A 100 0.18 1.54 -12.01
C ASN A 100 0.21 0.63 -10.78
N ASN A 101 -0.75 -0.27 -10.61
CA ASN A 101 -0.90 -1.01 -9.37
C ASN A 101 0.10 -2.16 -9.24
N LEU A 102 0.43 -2.84 -10.34
CA LEU A 102 1.41 -3.93 -10.29
C LEU A 102 2.85 -3.40 -10.27
N GLU A 103 3.19 -2.44 -11.13
CA GLU A 103 4.53 -1.86 -11.17
C GLU A 103 4.91 -1.23 -9.82
N SER A 104 4.01 -0.42 -9.22
CA SER A 104 4.28 0.17 -7.91
C SER A 104 4.53 -0.87 -6.82
N THR A 105 3.77 -1.97 -6.82
CA THR A 105 3.96 -3.05 -5.83
C THR A 105 5.25 -3.82 -6.09
N LEU A 106 5.57 -4.14 -7.34
CA LEU A 106 6.79 -4.86 -7.68
C LEU A 106 8.03 -4.02 -7.35
N THR A 107 8.05 -2.74 -7.73
CA THR A 107 9.15 -1.83 -7.38
C THR A 107 9.32 -1.72 -5.86
N LEU A 108 8.22 -1.61 -5.11
CA LEU A 108 8.27 -1.57 -3.65
C LEU A 108 8.89 -2.84 -3.06
N ILE A 109 8.48 -4.03 -3.52
CA ILE A 109 8.99 -5.32 -3.06
C ILE A 109 10.49 -5.47 -3.38
N GLU A 110 10.92 -5.06 -4.57
CA GLU A 110 12.33 -5.08 -4.95
C GLU A 110 13.18 -4.24 -4.01
N VAL A 111 12.77 -2.99 -3.74
CA VAL A 111 13.48 -2.11 -2.81
C VAL A 111 13.43 -2.67 -1.37
N MET A 112 12.28 -3.15 -0.90
CA MET A 112 12.18 -3.81 0.40
C MET A 112 13.15 -4.99 0.53
N THR A 113 13.30 -5.78 -0.53
CA THR A 113 14.23 -6.93 -0.57
C THR A 113 15.68 -6.46 -0.41
N GLU A 114 16.09 -5.42 -1.14
CA GLU A 114 17.45 -4.87 -1.09
C GLU A 114 17.80 -4.33 0.30
N PHE A 115 16.84 -3.72 0.98
CA PHE A 115 17.02 -3.19 2.33
C PHE A 115 16.69 -4.20 3.44
N SER A 116 16.43 -5.47 3.09
CA SER A 116 16.08 -6.54 4.04
C SER A 116 14.84 -6.25 4.90
N VAL A 117 13.92 -5.45 4.40
CA VAL A 117 12.62 -5.18 5.01
C VAL A 117 11.61 -6.20 4.48
N LYS A 118 11.19 -7.16 5.31
CA LYS A 118 10.38 -8.32 4.87
C LYS A 118 8.99 -8.38 5.54
N LYS A 119 8.53 -7.28 6.12
CA LYS A 119 7.19 -7.20 6.73
C LYS A 119 6.31 -6.28 5.91
N ILE A 120 5.23 -6.79 5.35
CA ILE A 120 4.30 -6.01 4.55
C ILE A 120 2.84 -6.33 4.88
N VAL A 121 2.06 -5.29 5.12
CA VAL A 121 0.60 -5.38 5.16
C VAL A 121 0.04 -4.74 3.90
N PHE A 122 -0.68 -5.51 3.11
CA PHE A 122 -1.27 -5.05 1.87
C PHE A 122 -2.78 -4.82 2.02
N SER A 123 -3.24 -3.64 1.62
CA SER A 123 -4.67 -3.33 1.55
C SER A 123 -5.28 -3.91 0.28
N SER A 124 -5.84 -5.11 0.38
CA SER A 124 -6.61 -5.73 -0.69
C SER A 124 -8.01 -5.11 -0.83
N SER A 125 -8.96 -5.84 -1.39
CA SER A 125 -10.31 -5.34 -1.64
C SER A 125 -11.33 -6.46 -1.65
N ALA A 126 -12.55 -6.19 -1.18
CA ALA A 126 -13.69 -7.10 -1.32
C ALA A 126 -14.00 -7.45 -2.80
N THR A 127 -13.53 -6.64 -3.76
CA THR A 127 -13.72 -6.92 -5.20
C THR A 127 -12.99 -8.17 -5.69
N VAL A 128 -12.05 -8.73 -4.89
CA VAL A 128 -11.38 -10.00 -5.21
C VAL A 128 -12.34 -11.18 -5.20
N TYR A 129 -13.44 -11.10 -4.43
CA TYR A 129 -14.48 -12.15 -4.38
C TYR A 129 -15.44 -12.13 -5.57
N GLY A 130 -15.38 -11.09 -6.42
CA GLY A 130 -16.25 -10.97 -7.58
C GLY A 130 -17.75 -10.93 -7.24
N VAL A 131 -18.55 -11.77 -7.90
CA VAL A 131 -19.99 -11.91 -7.60
C VAL A 131 -20.16 -13.00 -6.54
N ALA A 132 -20.22 -12.57 -5.28
CA ALA A 132 -20.43 -13.49 -4.18
C ALA A 132 -21.86 -14.04 -4.18
N LYS A 133 -22.02 -15.35 -3.94
CA LYS A 133 -23.31 -16.02 -3.83
C LYS A 133 -23.96 -15.86 -2.47
N GLU A 134 -23.15 -15.57 -1.45
CA GLU A 134 -23.56 -15.45 -0.05
C GLU A 134 -22.97 -14.21 0.60
N MET A 135 -23.66 -13.67 1.57
CA MET A 135 -23.24 -12.51 2.38
C MET A 135 -23.44 -12.83 3.88
N PRO A 136 -22.59 -12.32 4.79
CA PRO A 136 -21.43 -11.48 4.55
C PRO A 136 -20.24 -12.24 3.92
N LEU A 137 -19.34 -11.51 3.25
CA LEU A 137 -18.10 -12.09 2.70
C LEU A 137 -17.23 -12.64 3.84
N LYS A 138 -16.58 -13.78 3.58
CA LYS A 138 -15.66 -14.46 4.51
C LYS A 138 -14.40 -14.89 3.77
N GLU A 139 -13.26 -14.95 4.45
CA GLU A 139 -11.95 -15.27 3.87
C GLU A 139 -11.91 -16.64 3.17
N GLY A 140 -12.62 -17.62 3.54
CA GLY A 140 -12.65 -18.94 2.89
C GLY A 140 -13.49 -19.03 1.61
N MET A 141 -14.09 -17.91 1.15
CA MET A 141 -14.94 -17.93 -0.05
C MET A 141 -14.12 -17.98 -1.33
N PRO A 142 -14.68 -18.53 -2.43
CA PRO A 142 -14.04 -18.51 -3.73
C PRO A 142 -13.73 -17.09 -4.18
N ILE A 143 -12.52 -16.88 -4.71
CA ILE A 143 -12.07 -15.61 -5.27
C ILE A 143 -12.15 -15.64 -6.80
N GLY A 144 -12.49 -14.50 -7.40
CA GLY A 144 -12.66 -14.40 -8.85
C GLY A 144 -13.05 -12.99 -9.26
N ALA A 145 -12.08 -12.06 -9.24
CA ALA A 145 -12.31 -10.66 -9.59
C ALA A 145 -12.86 -10.50 -11.01
N ILE A 146 -13.91 -9.67 -11.16
CA ILE A 146 -14.63 -9.47 -12.43
C ILE A 146 -14.27 -8.16 -13.14
N ASN A 147 -13.44 -7.32 -12.53
CA ASN A 147 -12.99 -6.04 -13.12
C ASN A 147 -11.48 -5.88 -12.99
N PRO A 148 -10.85 -5.01 -13.81
CA PRO A 148 -9.40 -4.84 -13.80
C PRO A 148 -8.83 -4.39 -12.44
N TYR A 149 -9.50 -3.49 -11.72
CA TYR A 149 -9.08 -3.09 -10.38
C TYR A 149 -9.03 -4.29 -9.43
N GLY A 150 -10.11 -5.06 -9.33
CA GLY A 150 -10.15 -6.26 -8.49
C GLY A 150 -9.09 -7.29 -8.88
N ARG A 151 -8.83 -7.45 -10.20
CA ARG A 151 -7.75 -8.34 -10.68
C ARG A 151 -6.37 -7.85 -10.26
N THR A 152 -6.09 -6.53 -10.28
CA THR A 152 -4.79 -6.04 -9.77
C THR A 152 -4.61 -6.38 -8.31
N LYS A 153 -5.65 -6.26 -7.48
CA LYS A 153 -5.60 -6.63 -6.07
C LYS A 153 -5.36 -8.13 -5.87
N LEU A 154 -6.08 -8.96 -6.61
CA LEU A 154 -5.91 -10.41 -6.58
C LEU A 154 -4.51 -10.84 -7.02
N PHE A 155 -3.98 -10.26 -8.10
CA PHE A 155 -2.62 -10.57 -8.55
C PHE A 155 -1.56 -10.18 -7.52
N ILE A 156 -1.74 -9.07 -6.82
CA ILE A 156 -0.83 -8.67 -5.74
C ILE A 156 -0.89 -9.66 -4.58
N GLU A 157 -2.07 -10.14 -4.19
CA GLU A 157 -2.19 -11.20 -3.17
C GLU A 157 -1.42 -12.47 -3.57
N GLU A 158 -1.53 -12.90 -4.84
CA GLU A 158 -0.79 -14.06 -5.35
C GLU A 158 0.73 -13.81 -5.36
N ILE A 159 1.17 -12.62 -5.81
CA ILE A 159 2.59 -12.23 -5.79
C ILE A 159 3.15 -12.28 -4.37
N LEU A 160 2.43 -11.73 -3.39
CA LEU A 160 2.87 -11.74 -1.99
C LEU A 160 2.90 -13.16 -1.40
N ARG A 161 1.97 -14.02 -1.80
CA ARG A 161 1.97 -15.45 -1.42
C ARG A 161 3.18 -16.19 -2.00
N ASP A 162 3.48 -15.97 -3.29
CA ASP A 162 4.66 -16.57 -3.94
C ASP A 162 5.96 -16.08 -3.31
N LEU A 163 6.01 -14.79 -2.93
CA LEU A 163 7.15 -14.21 -2.22
C LEU A 163 7.38 -14.90 -0.87
N TYR A 164 6.34 -15.12 -0.06
CA TYR A 164 6.42 -15.87 1.20
C TYR A 164 6.84 -17.33 0.97
N ILE A 165 6.36 -17.99 -0.09
CA ILE A 165 6.75 -19.37 -0.42
C ILE A 165 8.23 -19.45 -0.80
N SER A 166 8.74 -18.44 -1.52
CA SER A 166 10.14 -18.39 -1.93
C SER A 166 11.11 -18.09 -0.78
N ASP A 167 10.63 -17.34 0.21
CA ASP A 167 11.40 -16.93 1.39
C ASP A 167 10.45 -16.67 2.56
N ASN A 168 10.43 -17.59 3.51
CA ASN A 168 9.50 -17.57 4.66
C ASN A 168 9.83 -16.53 5.75
N GLU A 169 10.86 -15.71 5.57
CA GLU A 169 11.11 -14.54 6.41
C GLU A 169 10.14 -13.39 6.08
N TRP A 170 9.54 -13.40 4.90
CA TRP A 170 8.45 -12.46 4.59
C TRP A 170 7.21 -12.73 5.44
N SER A 171 6.56 -11.68 5.87
CA SER A 171 5.35 -11.75 6.69
C SER A 171 4.40 -10.57 6.46
#